data_a2544d6019d6562531b16c24fc79128d
#
_entry.id   a2544d6019d6562531b16c24fc79128d
#
_cell.length_a   1.000
_cell.length_b   1.000
_cell.length_c   1.000
_cell.angle_alpha   90.00
_cell.angle_beta   90.00
_cell.angle_gamma   90.00
#
_symmetry.space_group_name_H-M   'P 1'
#
loop_
_entity.id
_entity.type
_entity.pdbx_description
1 polymer ?
#
loop_
_entity_poly.entity_id
_entity_poly.type
_entity_poly.pdbx_seq_one_letter_code
_entity_poly.pdbx_strand_id
1 'polypeptide(L)'
;MAKILAPKLGERIADLACGTGGFLTSMLKELEGQVNSTDDKAQFNAALYGCEKKALPYLLCVTNLLLHDIDNPNVRHGNSLERRVQDYKDADRFDVIVMNPPYGGNELESIKTNFPPDLRGSETADLFMTVILYRLKRNGRAAVILPDGFLFGTDGAKLALKQKLLEE
;
A
#
# COMPACT_ATOMS: atom_id res chain seq x y z
N MET A 1 -8.94 -4.28 9.97
CA MET A 1 -7.52 -4.09 9.56
C MET A 1 -6.90 -2.91 10.30
N ALA A 2 -7.47 -1.68 10.25
CA ALA A 2 -6.87 -0.51 10.91
C ALA A 2 -6.56 -0.74 12.39
N LYS A 3 -7.51 -1.21 13.19
CA LYS A 3 -7.30 -1.55 14.61
C LYS A 3 -6.21 -2.59 14.86
N ILE A 4 -6.05 -3.57 13.99
CA ILE A 4 -5.00 -4.60 14.11
C ILE A 4 -3.62 -3.99 13.81
N LEU A 5 -3.54 -3.12 12.80
CA LEU A 5 -2.31 -2.42 12.45
C LEU A 5 -1.91 -1.37 13.49
N ALA A 6 -2.88 -0.85 14.26
CA ALA A 6 -2.68 0.11 15.34
C ALA A 6 -1.65 1.20 14.97
N PRO A 7 -1.95 2.05 13.97
CA PRO A 7 -1.02 3.07 13.51
C PRO A 7 -0.72 4.10 14.60
N LYS A 8 0.48 4.66 14.55
CA LYS A 8 0.95 5.69 15.50
C LYS A 8 1.28 6.98 14.77
N LEU A 9 1.12 8.12 15.44
CA LEU A 9 1.61 9.40 14.92
C LEU A 9 3.11 9.32 14.64
N GLY A 10 3.54 9.96 13.55
CA GLY A 10 4.90 9.89 13.05
C GLY A 10 5.20 8.70 12.15
N GLU A 11 4.33 7.68 12.09
CA GLU A 11 4.45 6.60 11.11
C GLU A 11 3.95 7.03 9.74
N ARG A 12 4.61 6.54 8.70
CA ARG A 12 4.19 6.69 7.31
C ARG A 12 3.31 5.51 6.90
N ILE A 13 2.09 5.78 6.52
CA ILE A 13 1.06 4.78 6.20
C ILE A 13 0.75 4.85 4.72
N ALA A 14 0.69 3.70 4.04
CA ALA A 14 0.35 3.66 2.62
C ALA A 14 -0.79 2.71 2.30
N ASP A 15 -1.57 3.10 1.27
CA ASP A 15 -2.42 2.23 0.48
C ASP A 15 -2.04 2.39 -1.00
N LEU A 16 -1.48 1.34 -1.59
CA LEU A 16 -0.89 1.38 -2.93
C LEU A 16 -1.91 1.08 -4.05
N ALA A 17 -3.16 0.82 -3.68
CA ALA A 17 -4.31 0.67 -4.57
C ALA A 17 -5.56 1.20 -3.86
N CYS A 18 -5.52 2.49 -3.47
CA CYS A 18 -6.40 3.03 -2.43
C CYS A 18 -7.88 3.16 -2.83
N GLY A 19 -8.21 2.97 -4.10
CA GLY A 19 -9.59 3.11 -4.55
C GLY A 19 -10.17 4.46 -4.15
N THR A 20 -11.27 4.45 -3.40
CA THR A 20 -11.93 5.66 -2.87
C THR A 20 -11.38 6.12 -1.51
N GLY A 21 -10.32 5.52 -1.01
CA GLY A 21 -9.64 5.93 0.22
C GLY A 21 -10.22 5.36 1.53
N GLY A 22 -11.06 4.33 1.47
CA GLY A 22 -11.72 3.78 2.65
C GLY A 22 -10.76 3.25 3.73
N PHE A 23 -9.64 2.64 3.35
CA PHE A 23 -8.61 2.25 4.32
C PHE A 23 -7.84 3.46 4.86
N LEU A 24 -7.50 4.42 4.01
CA LEU A 24 -6.81 5.63 4.45
C LEU A 24 -7.64 6.40 5.49
N THR A 25 -8.93 6.60 5.25
CA THR A 25 -9.81 7.24 6.23
C THR A 25 -9.99 6.41 7.51
N SER A 26 -9.97 5.08 7.41
CA SER A 26 -9.98 4.22 8.60
C SER A 26 -8.71 4.35 9.43
N MET A 27 -7.55 4.56 8.79
CA MET A 27 -6.28 4.83 9.47
C MET A 27 -6.30 6.20 10.16
N LEU A 28 -6.86 7.23 9.53
CA LEU A 28 -7.03 8.55 10.17
C LEU A 28 -7.81 8.46 11.47
N LYS A 29 -8.92 7.72 11.47
CA LYS A 29 -9.74 7.52 12.70
C LYS A 29 -8.98 6.88 13.84
N GLU A 30 -8.03 5.98 13.57
CA GLU A 30 -7.17 5.39 14.62
C GLU A 30 -6.12 6.39 15.11
N LEU A 31 -5.73 7.38 14.29
CA LEU A 31 -4.75 8.41 14.65
C LEU A 31 -5.39 9.62 15.37
N GLU A 32 -6.67 9.95 15.11
CA GLU A 32 -7.33 11.14 15.65
C GLU A 32 -7.19 11.27 17.16
N GLY A 33 -7.38 10.18 17.90
CA GLY A 33 -7.28 10.16 19.37
C GLY A 33 -5.86 10.38 19.93
N GLN A 34 -4.85 10.45 19.05
CA GLN A 34 -3.44 10.65 19.43
C GLN A 34 -3.01 12.11 19.23
N VAL A 35 -3.82 12.94 18.58
CA VAL A 35 -3.48 14.35 18.26
C VAL A 35 -3.78 15.24 19.48
N ASN A 36 -2.72 15.76 20.11
CA ASN A 36 -2.81 16.61 21.31
C ASN A 36 -2.12 17.98 21.16
N SER A 37 -1.38 18.18 20.08
CA SER A 37 -0.59 19.40 19.81
C SER A 37 -0.63 19.79 18.34
N THR A 38 -0.14 20.98 18.02
CA THR A 38 0.03 21.46 16.62
C THR A 38 1.04 20.60 15.85
N ASP A 39 2.09 20.11 16.52
CA ASP A 39 3.09 19.22 15.93
C ASP A 39 2.46 17.84 15.62
N ASP A 40 1.61 17.33 16.50
CA ASP A 40 0.85 16.10 16.24
C ASP A 40 -0.09 16.27 15.04
N LYS A 41 -0.74 17.45 14.92
CA LYS A 41 -1.60 17.73 13.75
C LYS A 41 -0.80 17.78 12.45
N ALA A 42 0.42 18.30 12.48
CA ALA A 42 1.31 18.28 11.31
C ALA A 42 1.70 16.84 10.93
N GLN A 43 2.05 15.99 11.90
CA GLN A 43 2.32 14.57 11.67
C GLN A 43 1.10 13.82 11.14
N PHE A 44 -0.08 14.09 11.71
CA PHE A 44 -1.34 13.51 11.25
C PHE A 44 -1.61 13.84 9.78
N ASN A 45 -1.47 15.11 9.38
CA ASN A 45 -1.69 15.54 8.01
C ASN A 45 -0.69 14.91 7.01
N ALA A 46 0.52 14.59 7.46
CA ALA A 46 1.59 14.00 6.64
C ALA A 46 1.63 12.46 6.67
N ALA A 47 0.82 11.81 7.51
CA ALA A 47 0.92 10.38 7.78
C ALA A 47 0.61 9.51 6.55
N LEU A 48 -0.33 9.93 5.71
CA LEU A 48 -0.90 9.08 4.67
C LEU A 48 -0.24 9.26 3.30
N TYR A 49 -0.13 8.15 2.58
CA TYR A 49 0.16 8.08 1.15
C TYR A 49 -0.84 7.16 0.46
N GLY A 50 -1.43 7.63 -0.62
CA GLY A 50 -2.30 6.83 -1.49
C GLY A 50 -1.75 6.74 -2.91
N CYS A 51 -2.08 5.66 -3.62
CA CYS A 51 -1.89 5.56 -5.06
C CYS A 51 -3.10 4.88 -5.70
N GLU A 52 -3.67 5.48 -6.72
CA GLU A 52 -4.82 4.91 -7.44
C GLU A 52 -4.67 5.12 -8.96
N LYS A 53 -4.86 4.03 -9.71
CA LYS A 53 -4.70 4.00 -11.18
C LYS A 53 -5.90 4.61 -11.92
N LYS A 54 -7.10 4.43 -11.39
CA LYS A 54 -8.35 4.87 -12.04
C LYS A 54 -8.71 6.29 -11.61
N ALA A 55 -9.01 7.15 -12.59
CA ALA A 55 -9.27 8.57 -12.36
C ALA A 55 -10.44 8.84 -11.41
N LEU A 56 -11.59 8.17 -11.59
CA LEU A 56 -12.76 8.42 -10.74
C LEU A 56 -12.53 7.98 -9.28
N PRO A 57 -12.06 6.76 -8.96
CA PRO A 57 -11.71 6.41 -7.58
C PRO A 57 -10.64 7.33 -6.97
N TYR A 58 -9.63 7.74 -7.75
CA TYR A 58 -8.63 8.72 -7.31
C TYR A 58 -9.28 10.04 -6.85
N LEU A 59 -10.18 10.62 -7.68
CA LEU A 59 -10.88 11.86 -7.32
C LEU A 59 -11.73 11.69 -6.06
N LEU A 60 -12.42 10.56 -5.95
CA LEU A 60 -13.22 10.24 -4.76
C LEU A 60 -12.33 10.07 -3.51
N CYS A 61 -11.15 9.46 -3.64
CA CYS A 61 -10.18 9.34 -2.56
C CYS A 61 -9.72 10.71 -2.06
N VAL A 62 -9.30 11.59 -2.98
CA VAL A 62 -8.87 12.95 -2.64
C VAL A 62 -10.00 13.71 -1.94
N THR A 63 -11.20 13.69 -2.50
CA THR A 63 -12.37 14.33 -1.89
C THR A 63 -12.67 13.77 -0.50
N ASN A 64 -12.59 12.45 -0.34
CA ASN A 64 -12.85 11.80 0.94
C ASN A 64 -11.83 12.23 2.01
N LEU A 65 -10.55 12.34 1.67
CA LEU A 65 -9.52 12.81 2.60
C LEU A 65 -9.70 14.30 2.95
N LEU A 66 -10.09 15.15 1.98
CA LEU A 66 -10.44 16.55 2.25
C LEU A 66 -11.60 16.67 3.24
N LEU A 67 -12.62 15.82 3.12
CA LEU A 67 -13.75 15.76 4.06
C LEU A 67 -13.38 15.23 5.46
N HIS A 68 -12.19 14.67 5.61
CA HIS A 68 -11.59 14.25 6.88
C HIS A 68 -10.47 15.21 7.34
N ASP A 69 -10.55 16.49 6.99
CA ASP A 69 -9.65 17.57 7.41
C ASP A 69 -8.16 17.35 7.05
N ILE A 70 -7.90 16.69 5.92
CA ILE A 70 -6.58 16.61 5.30
C ILE A 70 -6.51 17.63 4.16
N ASP A 71 -5.92 18.79 4.41
CA ASP A 71 -5.88 19.91 3.44
C ASP A 71 -5.11 19.57 2.16
N ASN A 72 -4.06 18.77 2.27
CA ASN A 72 -3.21 18.39 1.14
C ASN A 72 -3.07 16.86 1.06
N PRO A 73 -4.10 16.15 0.55
CA PRO A 73 -4.05 14.69 0.43
C PRO A 73 -2.88 14.22 -0.44
N ASN A 74 -1.96 13.45 0.13
CA ASN A 74 -0.83 12.88 -0.58
C ASN A 74 -1.26 11.60 -1.32
N VAL A 75 -2.06 11.77 -2.36
CA VAL A 75 -2.55 10.69 -3.22
C VAL A 75 -2.02 10.88 -4.64
N ARG A 76 -1.30 9.88 -5.14
CA ARG A 76 -0.80 9.86 -6.50
C ARG A 76 -1.83 9.23 -7.44
N HIS A 77 -2.18 9.92 -8.52
CA HIS A 77 -2.88 9.31 -9.65
C HIS A 77 -1.87 8.57 -10.53
N GLY A 78 -1.91 7.24 -10.55
CA GLY A 78 -0.96 6.43 -11.31
C GLY A 78 -0.97 4.94 -10.93
N ASN A 79 -0.16 4.16 -11.61
CA ASN A 79 -0.02 2.73 -11.32
C ASN A 79 1.18 2.48 -10.41
N SER A 80 0.95 1.86 -9.26
CA SER A 80 2.01 1.50 -8.30
C SER A 80 2.99 0.46 -8.82
N LEU A 81 2.65 -0.24 -9.91
CA LEU A 81 3.48 -1.28 -10.53
C LEU A 81 4.43 -0.74 -11.62
N GLU A 82 4.37 0.55 -11.95
CA GLU A 82 5.17 1.15 -13.04
C GLU A 82 6.64 1.33 -12.72
N ARG A 83 7.00 1.45 -11.44
CA ARG A 83 8.40 1.64 -11.02
C ARG A 83 9.06 0.29 -10.77
N ARG A 84 10.32 0.14 -11.20
CA ARG A 84 11.13 -1.02 -10.86
C ARG A 84 11.27 -1.14 -9.34
N VAL A 85 10.99 -2.32 -8.80
CA VAL A 85 10.96 -2.51 -7.35
C VAL A 85 12.34 -2.34 -6.71
N GLN A 86 13.42 -2.65 -7.43
CA GLN A 86 14.80 -2.46 -6.95
C GLN A 86 15.21 -0.98 -6.84
N ASP A 87 14.48 -0.06 -7.48
CA ASP A 87 14.78 1.38 -7.45
C ASP A 87 14.19 2.09 -6.23
N TYR A 88 13.44 1.38 -5.38
CA TYR A 88 12.94 1.94 -4.14
C TYR A 88 14.05 2.09 -3.10
N LYS A 89 14.15 3.29 -2.52
CA LYS A 89 15.08 3.65 -1.46
C LYS A 89 14.37 3.66 -0.11
N ASP A 90 15.12 3.80 0.97
CA ASP A 90 14.55 3.87 2.33
C ASP A 90 13.52 4.99 2.49
N ALA A 91 13.74 6.14 1.83
CA ALA A 91 12.77 7.24 1.82
C ALA A 91 11.43 6.90 1.13
N ASP A 92 11.41 5.87 0.28
CA ASP A 92 10.19 5.40 -0.39
C ASP A 92 9.39 4.39 0.44
N ARG A 93 9.92 3.95 1.58
CA ARG A 93 9.33 2.89 2.42
C ARG A 93 8.37 3.44 3.46
N PHE A 94 7.45 2.59 3.90
CA PHE A 94 6.40 2.88 4.86
C PHE A 94 6.50 2.02 6.12
N ASP A 95 6.05 2.57 7.23
CA ASP A 95 5.96 1.85 8.50
C ASP A 95 4.75 0.91 8.49
N VAL A 96 3.67 1.35 7.84
CA VAL A 96 2.41 0.62 7.77
C VAL A 96 1.91 0.59 6.33
N ILE A 97 1.52 -0.59 5.84
CA ILE A 97 0.82 -0.72 4.56
C ILE A 97 -0.51 -1.44 4.79
N VAL A 98 -1.60 -0.85 4.32
CA VAL A 98 -2.93 -1.46 4.29
C VAL A 98 -3.42 -1.48 2.86
N MET A 99 -3.93 -2.61 2.39
CA MET A 99 -4.33 -2.69 0.99
C MET A 99 -5.35 -3.79 0.72
N ASN A 100 -6.21 -3.53 -0.25
CA ASN A 100 -7.01 -4.52 -0.96
C ASN A 100 -6.64 -4.45 -2.46
N PRO A 101 -5.63 -5.19 -2.93
CA PRO A 101 -5.20 -5.12 -4.32
C PRO A 101 -6.29 -5.61 -5.27
N PRO A 102 -6.30 -5.16 -6.52
CA PRO A 102 -7.24 -5.68 -7.52
C PRO A 102 -6.96 -7.17 -7.78
N TYR A 103 -8.03 -7.97 -7.89
CA TYR A 103 -7.95 -9.41 -8.14
C TYR A 103 -8.13 -9.72 -9.63
N GLY A 104 -7.51 -10.83 -10.08
CA GLY A 104 -7.81 -11.46 -11.37
C GLY A 104 -7.41 -10.68 -12.61
N GLY A 105 -6.59 -9.64 -12.49
CA GLY A 105 -6.06 -8.89 -13.63
C GLY A 105 -4.66 -9.38 -14.02
N ASN A 106 -4.34 -9.26 -15.32
CA ASN A 106 -2.96 -9.37 -15.82
C ASN A 106 -2.47 -7.98 -16.17
N GLU A 107 -1.27 -7.66 -15.73
CA GLU A 107 -0.58 -6.44 -16.16
C GLU A 107 0.15 -6.66 -17.50
N LEU A 108 0.46 -5.55 -18.18
CA LEU A 108 1.24 -5.57 -19.40
C LEU A 108 2.64 -6.19 -19.12
N GLU A 109 3.19 -6.90 -20.10
CA GLU A 109 4.53 -7.49 -19.98
C GLU A 109 5.60 -6.43 -19.69
N SER A 110 5.48 -5.22 -20.24
CA SER A 110 6.37 -4.09 -19.93
C SER A 110 6.36 -3.72 -18.42
N ILE A 111 5.23 -3.86 -17.74
CA ILE A 111 5.12 -3.64 -16.29
C ILE A 111 5.76 -4.80 -15.53
N LYS A 112 5.54 -6.03 -15.94
CA LYS A 112 6.13 -7.21 -15.29
C LYS A 112 7.67 -7.18 -15.31
N THR A 113 8.30 -6.54 -16.30
CA THR A 113 9.75 -6.37 -16.33
C THR A 113 10.32 -5.53 -15.18
N ASN A 114 9.47 -4.77 -14.46
CA ASN A 114 9.85 -4.00 -13.28
C ASN A 114 10.11 -4.87 -12.03
N PHE A 115 9.87 -6.17 -12.12
CA PHE A 115 9.97 -7.12 -11.03
C PHE A 115 11.09 -8.13 -11.26
N PRO A 116 11.73 -8.66 -10.19
CA PRO A 116 12.68 -9.76 -10.31
C PRO A 116 12.05 -10.97 -11.03
N PRO A 117 12.81 -11.72 -11.83
CA PRO A 117 12.25 -12.83 -12.61
C PRO A 117 11.56 -13.91 -11.77
N ASP A 118 12.08 -14.18 -10.57
CA ASP A 118 11.56 -15.14 -9.60
C ASP A 118 10.26 -14.68 -8.91
N LEU A 119 9.96 -13.37 -8.93
CA LEU A 119 8.77 -12.77 -8.32
C LEU A 119 7.75 -12.22 -9.34
N ARG A 120 7.93 -12.53 -10.62
CA ARG A 120 6.99 -12.15 -11.68
C ARG A 120 5.78 -13.06 -11.67
N GLY A 121 4.86 -12.83 -10.75
CA GLY A 121 3.57 -13.52 -10.76
C GLY A 121 2.74 -13.20 -12.00
N SER A 122 1.86 -14.11 -12.36
CA SER A 122 0.90 -13.92 -13.46
C SER A 122 -0.24 -12.98 -13.05
N GLU A 123 -0.58 -12.96 -11.77
CA GLU A 123 -1.69 -12.18 -11.24
C GLU A 123 -1.25 -10.83 -10.68
N THR A 124 -2.08 -9.82 -10.87
CA THR A 124 -1.83 -8.47 -10.36
C THR A 124 -1.61 -8.44 -8.85
N ALA A 125 -2.33 -9.28 -8.09
CA ALA A 125 -2.18 -9.38 -6.64
C ALA A 125 -0.76 -9.82 -6.21
N ASP A 126 -0.13 -10.75 -6.94
CA ASP A 126 1.24 -11.21 -6.67
C ASP A 126 2.26 -10.07 -6.86
N LEU A 127 2.06 -9.27 -7.91
CA LEU A 127 2.91 -8.11 -8.17
C LEU A 127 2.77 -7.05 -7.06
N PHE A 128 1.56 -6.81 -6.57
CA PHE A 128 1.35 -5.91 -5.42
C PHE A 128 2.01 -6.44 -4.15
N MET A 129 1.94 -7.73 -3.88
CA MET A 129 2.64 -8.33 -2.74
C MET A 129 4.16 -8.14 -2.84
N THR A 130 4.72 -8.27 -4.06
CA THR A 130 6.12 -7.95 -4.30
C THR A 130 6.42 -6.46 -4.02
N VAL A 131 5.58 -5.53 -4.50
CA VAL A 131 5.77 -4.10 -4.19
C VAL A 131 5.75 -3.85 -2.67
N ILE A 132 4.87 -4.51 -1.92
CA ILE A 132 4.80 -4.39 -0.46
C ILE A 132 6.13 -4.78 0.18
N LEU A 133 6.75 -5.92 -0.19
CA LEU A 133 8.05 -6.35 0.32
C LEU A 133 9.13 -5.27 0.14
N TYR A 134 9.16 -4.61 -1.02
CA TYR A 134 10.16 -3.57 -1.30
C TYR A 134 9.84 -2.21 -0.67
N ARG A 135 8.59 -1.95 -0.34
CA ARG A 135 8.13 -0.67 0.19
C ARG A 135 7.81 -0.69 1.69
N LEU A 136 7.82 -1.83 2.33
CA LEU A 136 7.71 -1.93 3.78
C LEU A 136 9.08 -1.67 4.41
N LYS A 137 9.14 -0.89 5.48
CA LYS A 137 10.34 -0.71 6.28
C LYS A 137 10.65 -1.99 7.05
N ARG A 138 11.90 -2.16 7.46
CA ARG A 138 12.26 -3.18 8.44
C ARG A 138 11.45 -2.96 9.73
N ASN A 139 10.87 -4.00 10.26
CA ASN A 139 9.90 -3.97 11.39
C ASN A 139 8.59 -3.22 11.05
N GLY A 140 8.35 -2.87 9.79
CA GLY A 140 7.06 -2.39 9.34
C GLY A 140 6.01 -3.50 9.37
N ARG A 141 4.76 -3.13 9.26
CA ARG A 141 3.66 -4.10 9.27
C ARG A 141 2.66 -3.82 8.16
N ALA A 142 2.15 -4.89 7.58
CA ALA A 142 1.16 -4.80 6.51
C ALA A 142 -0.08 -5.64 6.82
N ALA A 143 -1.23 -5.16 6.39
CA ALA A 143 -2.46 -5.95 6.34
C ALA A 143 -3.04 -5.86 4.93
N VAL A 144 -3.17 -7.02 4.30
CA VAL A 144 -3.58 -7.14 2.90
C VAL A 144 -4.73 -8.13 2.78
N ILE A 145 -5.76 -7.76 2.03
CA ILE A 145 -6.83 -8.70 1.67
C ILE A 145 -6.37 -9.43 0.42
N LEU A 146 -6.26 -10.74 0.48
CA LEU A 146 -5.76 -11.58 -0.61
C LEU A 146 -6.80 -12.62 -1.01
N PRO A 147 -6.86 -12.99 -2.29
CA PRO A 147 -7.67 -14.12 -2.72
C PRO A 147 -7.07 -15.44 -2.23
N ASP A 148 -7.92 -16.44 -2.02
CA ASP A 148 -7.49 -17.80 -1.60
C ASP A 148 -6.42 -18.39 -2.52
N GLY A 149 -6.50 -18.10 -3.82
CA GLY A 149 -5.51 -18.52 -4.81
C GLY A 149 -4.07 -18.06 -4.53
N PHE A 150 -3.88 -16.96 -3.79
CA PHE A 150 -2.55 -16.56 -3.35
C PHE A 150 -2.00 -17.53 -2.30
N LEU A 151 -2.80 -17.87 -1.30
CA LEU A 151 -2.36 -18.73 -0.17
C LEU A 151 -2.13 -20.18 -0.62
N PHE A 152 -3.01 -20.72 -1.44
CA PHE A 152 -2.98 -22.12 -1.87
C PHE A 152 -2.28 -22.34 -3.21
N GLY A 153 -1.95 -21.29 -3.97
CA GLY A 153 -1.23 -21.39 -5.23
C GLY A 153 0.18 -21.96 -5.05
N THR A 154 0.61 -22.78 -6.00
CA THR A 154 1.89 -23.51 -5.99
C THR A 154 2.78 -23.14 -7.18
N ASP A 155 2.44 -22.12 -7.97
CA ASP A 155 3.33 -21.63 -9.01
C ASP A 155 4.62 -21.04 -8.42
N GLY A 156 5.71 -21.07 -9.19
CA GLY A 156 7.05 -20.75 -8.70
C GLY A 156 7.15 -19.33 -8.12
N ALA A 157 6.50 -18.34 -8.73
CA ALA A 157 6.51 -16.96 -8.25
C ALA A 157 5.80 -16.82 -6.90
N LYS A 158 4.62 -17.47 -6.73
CA LYS A 158 3.89 -17.46 -5.46
C LYS A 158 4.67 -18.17 -4.35
N LEU A 159 5.35 -19.28 -4.66
CA LEU A 159 6.18 -19.97 -3.68
C LEU A 159 7.36 -19.11 -3.23
N ALA A 160 8.10 -18.50 -4.18
CA ALA A 160 9.21 -17.60 -3.88
C ALA A 160 8.76 -16.41 -3.04
N LEU A 161 7.59 -15.82 -3.38
CA LEU A 161 7.03 -14.69 -2.65
C LEU A 161 6.62 -15.06 -1.22
N LYS A 162 5.96 -16.22 -1.03
CA LYS A 162 5.59 -16.74 0.30
C LYS A 162 6.82 -17.03 1.15
N GLN A 163 7.87 -17.61 0.56
CA GLN A 163 9.13 -17.86 1.25
C GLN A 163 9.73 -16.56 1.76
N LYS A 164 9.84 -15.53 0.92
CA LYS A 164 10.34 -14.21 1.34
C LYS A 164 9.49 -13.57 2.44
N LEU A 165 8.17 -13.70 2.40
CA LEU A 165 7.27 -13.19 3.44
C LEU A 165 7.46 -13.88 4.81
N LEU A 166 8.01 -15.09 4.85
CA LEU A 166 8.24 -15.85 6.07
C LEU A 166 9.68 -15.68 6.61
N GLU A 167 10.64 -15.34 5.75
CA GLU A 167 12.06 -15.30 6.09
C GLU A 167 12.58 -13.87 6.35
N GLU A 168 11.92 -12.84 5.79
CA GLU A 168 12.31 -11.42 5.89
C GLU A 168 11.32 -10.60 6.75
#